data_a0d58a68be68d3fdb86da48544c9dd45
#
_entry.id   a0d58a68be68d3fdb86da48544c9dd45
#
_cell.length_a   1.000
_cell.length_b   1.000
_cell.length_c   1.000
_cell.angle_alpha   90.00
_cell.angle_beta   90.00
_cell.angle_gamma   90.00
#
_symmetry.space_group_name_H-M   'P 1'
#
loop_
_entity.id
_entity.type
_entity.pdbx_description
1 polymer ?
#
loop_
_entity_poly.entity_id
_entity_poly.type
_entity_poly.pdbx_seq_one_letter_code
_entity_poly.pdbx_strand_id
1 'polypeptide(L)'
;MGLTDILTISAIVIGPIAAVQIQKLLERIRDKRNRKLFVFKTLMASRGSALSHAHVEALNRIDLEFSNNKKFEKVIQAWKEYFDNLSQKVDDNQIPVWSAKNEELLVGLLFEMGKSLGYSFEKLLIKRNIYSPVGHAKIEREHENLRKNLNEVLEGHRAIPMTLIQDDEQIKNQVELQSLMSDYYRSQIKKSE
;
A
#
# COMPACT_ATOMS: atom_id res chain seq x y z
N MET A 1 62.47 12.75 -29.99
CA MET A 1 61.20 12.98 -29.28
C MET A 1 61.49 13.91 -28.12
N GLY A 2 60.92 15.09 -28.18
CA GLY A 2 61.09 16.09 -27.11
C GLY A 2 60.19 15.79 -25.96
N LEU A 3 60.45 16.31 -24.76
CA LEU A 3 59.65 16.16 -23.56
C LEU A 3 58.17 16.59 -23.80
N THR A 4 58.00 17.62 -24.65
CA THR A 4 56.70 18.13 -25.10
C THR A 4 55.89 17.14 -25.93
N ASP A 5 56.54 16.33 -26.77
CA ASP A 5 55.84 15.31 -27.59
C ASP A 5 55.33 14.20 -26.72
N ILE A 6 56.08 13.74 -25.71
CA ILE A 6 55.68 12.72 -24.74
C ILE A 6 54.51 13.22 -23.91
N LEU A 7 54.56 14.46 -23.42
CA LEU A 7 53.45 15.04 -22.63
C LEU A 7 52.16 15.15 -23.47
N THR A 8 52.29 15.58 -24.73
CA THR A 8 51.13 15.71 -25.62
C THR A 8 50.49 14.35 -25.93
N ILE A 9 51.29 13.33 -26.25
CA ILE A 9 50.82 11.98 -26.51
C ILE A 9 50.15 11.41 -25.25
N SER A 10 50.77 11.60 -24.10
CA SER A 10 50.20 11.14 -22.81
C SER A 10 48.86 11.81 -22.50
N ALA A 11 48.74 13.11 -22.73
CA ALA A 11 47.52 13.87 -22.52
C ALA A 11 46.37 13.39 -23.46
N ILE A 12 46.68 13.09 -24.72
CA ILE A 12 45.69 12.60 -25.70
C ILE A 12 45.14 11.22 -25.31
N VAL A 13 45.95 10.35 -24.69
CA VAL A 13 45.53 8.98 -24.30
C VAL A 13 44.89 9.00 -22.92
N ILE A 14 45.47 9.67 -21.95
CA ILE A 14 44.98 9.66 -20.54
C ILE A 14 43.72 10.52 -20.40
N GLY A 15 43.61 11.62 -21.14
CA GLY A 15 42.48 12.55 -21.05
C GLY A 15 41.13 11.87 -21.26
N PRO A 16 40.88 11.18 -22.36
CA PRO A 16 39.61 10.46 -22.58
C PRO A 16 39.34 9.37 -21.55
N ILE A 17 40.37 8.62 -21.12
CA ILE A 17 40.23 7.57 -20.11
C ILE A 17 39.82 8.17 -18.77
N ALA A 18 40.49 9.24 -18.34
CA ALA A 18 40.17 9.95 -17.12
C ALA A 18 38.74 10.52 -17.16
N ALA A 19 38.34 11.13 -18.29
CA ALA A 19 36.97 11.65 -18.46
C ALA A 19 35.90 10.57 -18.30
N VAL A 20 36.08 9.39 -18.90
CA VAL A 20 35.15 8.25 -18.77
C VAL A 20 35.10 7.73 -17.33
N GLN A 21 36.24 7.66 -16.63
CA GLN A 21 36.27 7.23 -15.24
C GLN A 21 35.55 8.22 -14.31
N ILE A 22 35.76 9.51 -14.51
CA ILE A 22 35.08 10.57 -13.76
C ILE A 22 33.58 10.51 -14.05
N GLN A 23 33.17 10.36 -15.31
CA GLN A 23 31.76 10.22 -15.66
C GLN A 23 31.10 9.02 -14.95
N LYS A 24 31.72 7.84 -15.00
CA LYS A 24 31.22 6.64 -14.32
C LYS A 24 31.11 6.82 -12.80
N LEU A 25 32.05 7.53 -12.18
CA LEU A 25 32.00 7.85 -10.77
C LEU A 25 30.82 8.77 -10.45
N LEU A 26 30.61 9.83 -11.23
CA LEU A 26 29.47 10.73 -11.05
C LEU A 26 28.13 10.04 -11.26
N GLU A 27 28.03 9.15 -12.26
CA GLU A 27 26.84 8.34 -12.51
C GLU A 27 26.51 7.45 -11.29
N ARG A 28 27.50 6.73 -10.75
CA ARG A 28 27.32 5.89 -9.54
C ARG A 28 26.84 6.70 -8.33
N ILE A 29 27.36 7.90 -8.12
CA ILE A 29 26.95 8.79 -7.02
C ILE A 29 25.51 9.26 -7.24
N ARG A 30 25.16 9.63 -8.48
CA ARG A 30 23.82 10.05 -8.86
C ARG A 30 22.81 8.93 -8.68
N ASP A 31 23.15 7.72 -9.12
CA ASP A 31 22.26 6.56 -9.02
C ASP A 31 21.98 6.17 -7.56
N LYS A 32 23.01 6.16 -6.71
CA LYS A 32 22.82 5.94 -5.27
C LYS A 32 21.90 6.99 -4.64
N ARG A 33 22.01 8.25 -5.04
CA ARG A 33 21.13 9.32 -4.59
C ARG A 33 19.71 9.14 -5.11
N ASN A 34 19.55 8.80 -6.39
CA ASN A 34 18.26 8.62 -7.05
C ASN A 34 17.45 7.46 -6.41
N ARG A 35 18.08 6.35 -6.07
CA ARG A 35 17.41 5.24 -5.36
C ARG A 35 16.89 5.69 -4.00
N LYS A 36 17.67 6.42 -3.21
CA LYS A 36 17.21 7.00 -1.94
C LYS A 36 16.07 8.00 -2.11
N LEU A 37 16.16 8.84 -3.13
CA LEU A 37 15.12 9.80 -3.50
C LEU A 37 13.84 9.07 -3.92
N PHE A 38 13.94 7.96 -4.64
CA PHE A 38 12.79 7.16 -5.02
C PHE A 38 12.04 6.65 -3.78
N VAL A 39 12.75 6.01 -2.84
CA VAL A 39 12.15 5.54 -1.58
C VAL A 39 11.47 6.68 -0.82
N PHE A 40 12.17 7.78 -0.63
CA PHE A 40 11.63 8.95 0.07
C PHE A 40 10.38 9.52 -0.61
N LYS A 41 10.42 9.73 -1.94
CA LYS A 41 9.29 10.27 -2.70
C LYS A 41 8.08 9.32 -2.68
N THR A 42 8.32 8.02 -2.77
CA THR A 42 7.25 7.02 -2.68
C THR A 42 6.57 7.08 -1.31
N LEU A 43 7.33 7.09 -0.22
CA LEU A 43 6.78 7.21 1.13
C LEU A 43 6.04 8.53 1.35
N MET A 44 6.59 9.65 0.87
CA MET A 44 5.93 10.95 0.93
C MET A 44 4.61 10.97 0.15
N ALA A 45 4.56 10.34 -1.01
CA ALA A 45 3.34 10.27 -1.83
C ALA A 45 2.27 9.36 -1.20
N SER A 46 2.70 8.23 -0.62
CA SER A 46 1.81 7.21 -0.04
C SER A 46 1.55 7.34 1.46
N ARG A 47 2.02 8.41 2.12
CA ARG A 47 1.92 8.58 3.58
C ARG A 47 0.49 8.58 4.13
N GLY A 48 -0.51 8.90 3.28
CA GLY A 48 -1.93 8.80 3.61
C GLY A 48 -2.55 7.42 3.37
N SER A 49 -1.78 6.48 2.80
CA SER A 49 -2.23 5.12 2.44
C SER A 49 -1.16 4.11 2.84
N ALA A 50 -0.91 3.99 4.15
CA ALA A 50 0.16 3.17 4.73
C ALA A 50 0.07 1.67 4.36
N LEU A 51 -1.13 1.18 4.03
CA LEU A 51 -1.36 -0.21 3.60
C LEU A 51 -1.15 -0.42 2.10
N SER A 52 -0.87 0.63 1.32
CA SER A 52 -0.65 0.49 -0.11
C SER A 52 0.62 -0.33 -0.40
N HIS A 53 0.59 -1.15 -1.44
CA HIS A 53 1.74 -1.97 -1.85
C HIS A 53 3.01 -1.11 -2.06
N ALA A 54 2.87 0.04 -2.70
CA ALA A 54 3.98 0.97 -2.93
C ALA A 54 4.60 1.49 -1.61
N HIS A 55 3.76 1.74 -0.58
CA HIS A 55 4.25 2.17 0.73
C HIS A 55 5.07 1.07 1.40
N VAL A 56 4.53 -0.13 1.47
CA VAL A 56 5.20 -1.30 2.08
C VAL A 56 6.49 -1.65 1.33
N GLU A 57 6.48 -1.64 -0.01
CA GLU A 57 7.68 -1.86 -0.82
C GLU A 57 8.77 -0.81 -0.52
N ALA A 58 8.39 0.47 -0.41
CA ALA A 58 9.33 1.53 -0.12
C ALA A 58 9.92 1.41 1.30
N LEU A 59 9.12 1.00 2.31
CA LEU A 59 9.62 0.72 3.66
C LEU A 59 10.66 -0.40 3.65
N ASN A 60 10.40 -1.50 2.95
CA ASN A 60 11.30 -2.65 2.85
C ASN A 60 12.63 -2.33 2.14
N ARG A 61 12.71 -1.21 1.40
CA ARG A 61 13.95 -0.74 0.75
C ARG A 61 14.82 0.15 1.62
N ILE A 62 14.34 0.60 2.79
CA ILE A 62 15.07 1.58 3.62
C ILE A 62 16.41 1.03 4.05
N ASP A 63 16.46 -0.18 4.62
CA ASP A 63 17.71 -0.79 5.07
C ASP A 63 18.71 -0.98 3.92
N LEU A 64 18.21 -1.39 2.74
CA LEU A 64 19.04 -1.60 1.57
C LEU A 64 19.70 -0.30 1.08
N GLU A 65 18.96 0.79 1.07
CA GLU A 65 19.40 2.05 0.46
C GLU A 65 20.12 2.98 1.45
N PHE A 66 19.80 2.93 2.76
CA PHE A 66 20.30 3.91 3.74
C PHE A 66 21.35 3.39 4.71
N SER A 67 21.55 2.07 4.88
CA SER A 67 22.41 1.50 5.93
C SER A 67 23.91 1.78 5.78
N ASN A 68 24.41 2.04 4.58
CA ASN A 68 25.84 2.01 4.27
C ASN A 68 26.57 3.36 4.46
N ASN A 69 25.98 4.33 5.18
CA ASN A 69 26.62 5.63 5.35
C ASN A 69 26.17 6.31 6.65
N LYS A 70 27.15 6.72 7.47
CA LYS A 70 26.93 7.46 8.74
C LYS A 70 26.05 8.71 8.56
N LYS A 71 26.04 9.32 7.39
CA LYS A 71 25.14 10.45 7.08
C LYS A 71 23.66 10.12 7.31
N PHE A 72 23.27 8.85 7.13
CA PHE A 72 21.87 8.40 7.20
C PHE A 72 21.56 7.67 8.52
N GLU A 73 22.43 7.73 9.52
CA GLU A 73 22.26 7.04 10.80
C GLU A 73 20.93 7.42 11.48
N LYS A 74 20.54 8.70 11.46
CA LYS A 74 19.27 9.17 12.00
C LYS A 74 18.06 8.62 11.25
N VAL A 75 18.19 8.38 9.94
CA VAL A 75 17.12 7.75 9.12
C VAL A 75 16.93 6.30 9.58
N ILE A 76 18.04 5.57 9.73
CA ILE A 76 17.99 4.16 10.16
C ILE A 76 17.46 4.05 11.60
N GLN A 77 17.84 4.98 12.48
CA GLN A 77 17.30 5.01 13.84
C GLN A 77 15.78 5.24 13.84
N ALA A 78 15.31 6.25 13.11
CA ALA A 78 13.88 6.54 13.00
C ALA A 78 13.11 5.38 12.33
N TRP A 79 13.74 4.68 11.37
CA TRP A 79 13.16 3.49 10.76
C TRP A 79 13.02 2.35 11.76
N LYS A 80 14.03 2.06 12.57
CA LYS A 80 13.95 1.03 13.61
C LYS A 80 12.83 1.32 14.60
N GLU A 81 12.72 2.54 15.09
CA GLU A 81 11.64 2.94 16.02
C GLU A 81 10.25 2.76 15.39
N TYR A 82 10.10 3.11 14.11
CA TYR A 82 8.86 2.93 13.39
C TYR A 82 8.54 1.44 13.18
N PHE A 83 9.53 0.66 12.72
CA PHE A 83 9.39 -0.78 12.50
C PHE A 83 9.05 -1.54 13.77
N ASP A 84 9.70 -1.22 14.89
CA ASP A 84 9.41 -1.80 16.20
C ASP A 84 7.95 -1.56 16.60
N ASN A 85 7.43 -0.36 16.36
CA ASN A 85 6.03 -0.05 16.66
C ASN A 85 5.06 -0.76 15.70
N LEU A 86 5.40 -0.89 14.41
CA LEU A 86 4.60 -1.64 13.44
C LEU A 86 4.52 -3.13 13.76
N SER A 87 5.56 -3.69 14.37
CA SER A 87 5.68 -5.11 14.71
C SER A 87 4.98 -5.51 16.02
N GLN A 88 4.42 -4.55 16.75
CA GLN A 88 3.71 -4.81 18.00
C GLN A 88 2.36 -5.49 17.73
N LYS A 89 2.03 -6.48 18.57
CA LYS A 89 0.67 -7.01 18.65
C LYS A 89 -0.16 -6.06 19.50
N VAL A 90 -1.25 -5.57 18.94
CA VAL A 90 -2.08 -4.53 19.55
C VAL A 90 -3.50 -5.07 19.69
N ASP A 91 -4.09 -4.92 20.86
CA ASP A 91 -5.50 -5.24 21.11
C ASP A 91 -6.40 -4.14 20.51
N ASP A 92 -7.65 -4.49 20.18
CA ASP A 92 -8.60 -3.60 19.50
C ASP A 92 -8.81 -2.26 20.24
N ASN A 93 -8.78 -2.27 21.57
CA ASN A 93 -8.93 -1.08 22.40
C ASN A 93 -7.72 -0.12 22.34
N GLN A 94 -6.56 -0.61 21.91
CA GLN A 94 -5.30 0.16 21.80
C GLN A 94 -5.03 0.66 20.38
N ILE A 95 -5.79 0.20 19.37
CA ILE A 95 -5.62 0.58 17.97
C ILE A 95 -5.55 2.10 17.77
N PRO A 96 -6.40 2.95 18.39
CA PRO A 96 -6.33 4.39 18.18
C PRO A 96 -5.01 5.01 18.64
N VAL A 97 -4.49 4.59 19.80
CA VAL A 97 -3.23 5.09 20.36
C VAL A 97 -2.04 4.60 19.52
N TRP A 98 -2.05 3.34 19.14
CA TRP A 98 -1.04 2.73 18.28
C TRP A 98 -1.00 3.41 16.90
N SER A 99 -2.16 3.68 16.29
CA SER A 99 -2.26 4.37 15.00
C SER A 99 -1.71 5.80 15.06
N ALA A 100 -2.05 6.55 16.12
CA ALA A 100 -1.52 7.90 16.32
C ALA A 100 0.02 7.88 16.48
N LYS A 101 0.55 6.87 17.19
CA LYS A 101 2.00 6.69 17.34
C LYS A 101 2.67 6.32 16.02
N ASN A 102 2.06 5.45 15.23
CA ASN A 102 2.54 5.11 13.88
C ASN A 102 2.65 6.35 12.99
N GLU A 103 1.64 7.21 13.00
CA GLU A 103 1.66 8.46 12.23
C GLU A 103 2.81 9.37 12.66
N GLU A 104 3.02 9.53 13.98
CA GLU A 104 4.10 10.33 14.53
C GLU A 104 5.48 9.82 14.10
N LEU A 105 5.70 8.51 14.22
CA LEU A 105 6.95 7.86 13.86
C LEU A 105 7.23 7.92 12.35
N LEU A 106 6.21 7.72 11.51
CA LEU A 106 6.32 7.91 10.07
C LEU A 106 6.71 9.35 9.71
N VAL A 107 6.09 10.35 10.33
CA VAL A 107 6.45 11.76 10.15
C VAL A 107 7.89 12.02 10.57
N GLY A 108 8.35 11.42 11.68
CA GLY A 108 9.74 11.49 12.14
C GLY A 108 10.71 10.91 11.12
N LEU A 109 10.42 9.73 10.61
CA LEU A 109 11.21 9.04 9.57
C LEU A 109 11.31 9.89 8.30
N LEU A 110 10.18 10.37 7.78
CA LEU A 110 10.14 11.21 6.57
C LEU A 110 10.89 12.53 6.76
N PHE A 111 10.83 13.12 7.94
CA PHE A 111 11.59 14.33 8.27
C PHE A 111 13.10 14.08 8.21
N GLU A 112 13.60 13.00 8.85
CA GLU A 112 15.03 12.67 8.83
C GLU A 112 15.51 12.28 7.42
N MET A 113 14.69 11.56 6.64
CA MET A 113 14.98 11.24 5.25
C MET A 113 15.09 12.52 4.42
N GLY A 114 14.10 13.41 4.49
CA GLY A 114 14.11 14.69 3.78
C GLY A 114 15.35 15.49 4.10
N LYS A 115 15.64 15.70 5.39
CA LYS A 115 16.83 16.44 5.85
C LYS A 115 18.14 15.86 5.32
N SER A 116 18.30 14.54 5.37
CA SER A 116 19.51 13.87 4.90
C SER A 116 19.71 13.94 3.38
N LEU A 117 18.61 14.08 2.63
CA LEU A 117 18.59 14.22 1.16
C LEU A 117 18.65 15.68 0.68
N GLY A 118 18.67 16.65 1.61
CA GLY A 118 18.79 18.08 1.30
C GLY A 118 17.46 18.80 1.12
N TYR A 119 16.36 18.23 1.60
CA TYR A 119 15.07 18.91 1.70
C TYR A 119 14.89 19.55 3.07
N SER A 120 14.20 20.67 3.11
CA SER A 120 13.79 21.34 4.36
C SER A 120 12.27 21.31 4.45
N PHE A 121 11.76 20.48 5.36
CA PHE A 121 10.32 20.39 5.65
C PHE A 121 10.10 20.61 7.15
N GLU A 122 8.98 21.22 7.49
CA GLU A 122 8.49 21.20 8.87
C GLU A 122 7.70 19.89 9.09
N LYS A 123 7.88 19.26 10.25
CA LYS A 123 7.14 18.02 10.60
C LYS A 123 5.62 18.21 10.49
N LEU A 124 5.14 19.39 10.86
CA LEU A 124 3.73 19.74 10.78
C LEU A 124 3.18 19.71 9.34
N LEU A 125 3.99 20.16 8.36
CA LEU A 125 3.62 20.14 6.94
C LEU A 125 3.60 18.71 6.38
N ILE A 126 4.52 17.85 6.84
CA ILE A 126 4.51 16.43 6.45
C ILE A 126 3.20 15.77 6.91
N LYS A 127 2.74 16.09 8.12
CA LYS A 127 1.52 15.54 8.71
C LYS A 127 0.25 16.11 8.06
N ARG A 128 0.15 17.43 7.88
CA ARG A 128 -1.09 18.11 7.46
C ARG A 128 -1.32 18.15 5.95
N ASN A 129 -0.25 18.20 5.15
CA ASN A 129 -0.37 18.40 3.71
C ASN A 129 -0.60 17.08 2.94
N ILE A 130 -1.39 16.17 3.52
CA ILE A 130 -1.84 14.97 2.83
C ILE A 130 -3.07 15.35 2.01
N TYR A 131 -2.90 15.46 0.69
CA TYR A 131 -4.05 15.58 -0.19
C TYR A 131 -4.62 14.18 -0.45
N SER A 132 -5.79 13.91 0.13
CA SER A 132 -6.58 12.73 -0.18
C SER A 132 -7.96 13.21 -0.64
N PRO A 133 -8.34 12.99 -1.90
CA PRO A 133 -9.68 13.34 -2.38
C PRO A 133 -10.75 12.66 -1.54
N VAL A 134 -11.80 13.37 -1.16
CA VAL A 134 -12.93 12.82 -0.38
C VAL A 134 -13.52 11.57 -1.05
N GLY A 135 -13.50 11.53 -2.40
CA GLY A 135 -13.93 10.38 -3.18
C GLY A 135 -13.12 9.11 -2.92
N HIS A 136 -11.81 9.19 -2.72
CA HIS A 136 -10.97 8.02 -2.42
C HIS A 136 -11.34 7.38 -1.07
N ALA A 137 -11.50 8.19 -0.03
CA ALA A 137 -11.91 7.70 1.29
C ALA A 137 -13.33 7.08 1.27
N LYS A 138 -14.20 7.55 0.37
CA LYS A 138 -15.54 6.97 0.16
C LYS A 138 -15.43 5.60 -0.52
N ILE A 139 -14.69 5.52 -1.62
CA ILE A 139 -14.47 4.26 -2.37
C ILE A 139 -13.83 3.20 -1.47
N GLU A 140 -12.83 3.56 -0.67
CA GLU A 140 -12.14 2.63 0.21
C GLU A 140 -13.08 2.08 1.29
N ARG A 141 -13.93 2.91 1.89
CA ARG A 141 -14.99 2.49 2.82
C ARG A 141 -16.05 1.60 2.15
N GLU A 142 -16.44 1.91 0.93
CA GLU A 142 -17.37 1.08 0.16
C GLU A 142 -16.79 -0.31 -0.12
N HIS A 143 -15.51 -0.40 -0.50
CA HIS A 143 -14.82 -1.66 -0.70
C HIS A 143 -14.66 -2.46 0.61
N GLU A 144 -14.36 -1.80 1.71
CA GLU A 144 -14.27 -2.45 3.03
C GLU A 144 -15.62 -3.01 3.47
N ASN A 145 -16.69 -2.22 3.34
CA ASN A 145 -18.06 -2.64 3.63
C ASN A 145 -18.48 -3.81 2.72
N LEU A 146 -18.15 -3.76 1.43
CA LEU A 146 -18.45 -4.85 0.51
C LEU A 146 -17.76 -6.15 0.92
N ARG A 147 -16.46 -6.09 1.24
CA ARG A 147 -15.71 -7.27 1.72
C ARG A 147 -16.28 -7.83 3.01
N LYS A 148 -16.60 -6.97 3.98
CA LYS A 148 -17.20 -7.38 5.25
C LYS A 148 -18.54 -8.05 5.03
N ASN A 149 -19.44 -7.43 4.26
CA ASN A 149 -20.76 -7.99 3.98
C ASN A 149 -20.68 -9.31 3.21
N LEU A 150 -19.72 -9.42 2.25
CA LEU A 150 -19.52 -10.65 1.51
C LEU A 150 -19.01 -11.77 2.42
N ASN A 151 -18.08 -11.49 3.32
CA ASN A 151 -17.60 -12.47 4.29
C ASN A 151 -18.75 -12.95 5.20
N GLU A 152 -19.59 -12.06 5.71
CA GLU A 152 -20.76 -12.43 6.52
C GLU A 152 -21.73 -13.36 5.76
N VAL A 153 -21.90 -13.14 4.45
CA VAL A 153 -22.72 -14.02 3.61
C VAL A 153 -22.05 -15.37 3.39
N LEU A 154 -20.75 -15.39 3.09
CA LEU A 154 -20.00 -16.63 2.86
C LEU A 154 -19.88 -17.49 4.13
N GLU A 155 -19.81 -16.87 5.30
CA GLU A 155 -19.80 -17.54 6.61
C GLU A 155 -21.20 -17.97 7.08
N GLY A 156 -22.24 -17.65 6.31
CA GLY A 156 -23.64 -17.99 6.64
C GLY A 156 -24.28 -17.10 7.72
N HIS A 157 -23.60 -16.03 8.14
CA HIS A 157 -24.12 -15.09 9.16
C HIS A 157 -25.13 -14.10 8.59
N ARG A 158 -25.19 -13.95 7.25
CA ARG A 158 -26.09 -13.03 6.55
C ARG A 158 -26.67 -13.68 5.30
N ALA A 159 -27.98 -13.49 5.07
CA ALA A 159 -28.63 -13.92 3.83
C ALA A 159 -28.60 -12.82 2.78
N ILE A 160 -28.50 -13.22 1.51
CA ILE A 160 -28.77 -12.33 0.38
C ILE A 160 -30.27 -12.26 0.19
N PRO A 161 -30.93 -11.09 0.32
CA PRO A 161 -32.35 -10.98 0.03
C PRO A 161 -32.58 -11.23 -1.47
N MET A 162 -33.29 -12.31 -1.80
CA MET A 162 -33.67 -12.62 -3.17
C MET A 162 -35.19 -12.58 -3.28
N THR A 163 -35.69 -11.76 -4.20
CA THR A 163 -37.10 -11.77 -4.55
C THR A 163 -37.25 -12.60 -5.82
N LEU A 164 -37.99 -13.69 -5.74
CA LEU A 164 -38.38 -14.44 -6.91
C LEU A 164 -39.47 -13.64 -7.64
N ILE A 165 -39.15 -13.12 -8.79
CA ILE A 165 -40.13 -12.51 -9.69
C ILE A 165 -40.76 -13.71 -10.43
N GLN A 166 -41.90 -14.15 -9.97
CA GLN A 166 -42.69 -15.17 -10.66
C GLN A 166 -43.69 -14.46 -11.57
N ASP A 167 -43.84 -14.96 -12.78
CA ASP A 167 -44.89 -14.52 -13.70
C ASP A 167 -46.25 -14.96 -13.13
N ASP A 168 -47.29 -14.15 -13.32
CA ASP A 168 -48.65 -14.45 -12.86
C ASP A 168 -49.17 -15.80 -13.35
N GLU A 169 -48.76 -16.22 -14.55
CA GLU A 169 -49.08 -17.53 -15.11
C GLU A 169 -48.38 -18.66 -14.36
N GLN A 170 -47.14 -18.49 -13.94
CA GLN A 170 -46.40 -19.48 -13.13
C GLN A 170 -47.01 -19.63 -11.75
N ILE A 171 -47.47 -18.52 -11.15
CA ILE A 171 -48.15 -18.55 -9.84
C ILE A 171 -49.47 -19.33 -9.94
N LYS A 172 -50.29 -19.06 -10.96
CA LYS A 172 -51.55 -19.76 -11.19
C LYS A 172 -51.31 -21.25 -11.39
N ASN A 173 -50.38 -21.65 -12.24
CA ASN A 173 -50.04 -23.05 -12.49
C ASN A 173 -49.57 -23.76 -11.21
N GLN A 174 -48.79 -23.08 -10.37
CA GLN A 174 -48.33 -23.65 -9.08
C GLN A 174 -49.44 -23.84 -8.09
N VAL A 175 -50.39 -22.89 -7.98
CA VAL A 175 -51.56 -23.00 -7.11
C VAL A 175 -52.48 -24.12 -7.60
N GLU A 176 -52.71 -24.24 -8.91
CA GLU A 176 -53.51 -25.31 -9.49
C GLU A 176 -52.88 -26.68 -9.24
N LEU A 177 -51.59 -26.82 -9.44
CA LEU A 177 -50.86 -28.05 -9.15
C LEU A 177 -50.97 -28.45 -7.65
N GLN A 178 -50.80 -27.50 -6.75
CA GLN A 178 -50.96 -27.76 -5.32
C GLN A 178 -52.37 -28.20 -4.95
N SER A 179 -53.40 -27.60 -5.57
CA SER A 179 -54.79 -28.01 -5.39
C SER A 179 -55.02 -29.45 -5.85
N LEU A 180 -54.59 -29.80 -7.06
CA LEU A 180 -54.71 -31.14 -7.62
C LEU A 180 -53.97 -32.19 -6.79
N MET A 181 -52.78 -31.87 -6.32
CA MET A 181 -52.02 -32.77 -5.42
C MET A 181 -52.74 -32.99 -4.08
N SER A 182 -53.28 -31.93 -3.49
CA SER A 182 -54.08 -32.01 -2.24
C SER A 182 -55.29 -32.89 -2.41
N ASP A 183 -56.05 -32.74 -3.49
CA ASP A 183 -57.24 -33.54 -3.79
C ASP A 183 -56.87 -35.02 -4.08
N TYR A 184 -55.78 -35.24 -4.80
CA TYR A 184 -55.26 -36.58 -5.01
C TYR A 184 -54.95 -37.29 -3.68
N TYR A 185 -54.18 -36.67 -2.80
CA TYR A 185 -53.86 -37.27 -1.49
C TYR A 185 -55.09 -37.49 -0.61
N ARG A 186 -56.05 -36.55 -0.58
CA ARG A 186 -57.32 -36.71 0.12
C ARG A 186 -58.12 -37.90 -0.40
N SER A 187 -58.13 -38.14 -1.73
CA SER A 187 -58.82 -39.27 -2.35
C SER A 187 -58.19 -40.61 -2.00
N GLN A 188 -56.86 -40.64 -1.85
CA GLN A 188 -56.13 -41.86 -1.45
C GLN A 188 -56.41 -42.24 0.03
N ILE A 189 -56.44 -41.21 0.92
CA ILE A 189 -56.75 -41.43 2.33
C ILE A 189 -58.16 -42.01 2.50
N LYS A 190 -59.15 -41.48 1.78
CA LYS A 190 -60.53 -42.00 1.82
C LYS A 190 -60.70 -43.40 1.25
N LYS A 191 -59.78 -43.93 0.44
CA LYS A 191 -59.82 -45.29 -0.10
C LYS A 191 -59.13 -46.31 0.82
N SER A 192 -58.37 -45.82 1.80
CA SER A 192 -57.64 -46.67 2.76
C SER A 192 -58.39 -46.84 4.11
N GLU A 193 -59.50 -46.13 4.30
CA GLU A 193 -60.46 -46.35 5.34
C GLU A 193 -61.62 -47.28 4.84
#